data_f94a7ada44626ca8432799165cd5366c
#
_entry.id   f94a7ada44626ca8432799165cd5366c
#
_cell.length_a   1.000
_cell.length_b   1.000
_cell.length_c   1.000
_cell.angle_alpha   90.00
_cell.angle_beta   90.00
_cell.angle_gamma   90.00
#
_symmetry.space_group_name_H-M   'P 1'
#
loop_
_entity.id
_entity.type
_entity.pdbx_description
1 polymer ?
#
loop_
_entity_poly.entity_id
_entity_poly.type
_entity_poly.pdbx_seq_one_letter_code
_entity_poly.pdbx_strand_id
1 'polypeptide(L)'
;MAVVAANAEFRYAGIAGPTLTNLSFKQDLVTVSQTPGFQAGVQGEMMFPGLGFGIDLGLIYNMAGAKVNLGEKIIWQSQGYGDERIMLHQINIPFHLRFKYTRLGGLEDYFAPFVYGGPDFSILVGHSKCDAIKFAGGDLGLTAGIGFELWRNWQVSGSYTWGMTYALKTKLLQDYSARNRQWTLRVAYFF
;
A
#
# COMPACT_ATOMS: atom_id res chain seq x y z
N MET A 1 -3.06 -43.52 -9.96
CA MET A 1 -3.08 -42.13 -9.53
C MET A 1 -1.92 -41.43 -10.22
N ALA A 2 -2.17 -40.60 -11.24
CA ALA A 2 -1.13 -39.78 -11.84
C ALA A 2 -0.89 -38.58 -10.88
N VAL A 3 0.29 -38.52 -10.28
CA VAL A 3 0.74 -37.29 -9.59
C VAL A 3 1.04 -36.31 -10.71
N VAL A 4 0.07 -35.42 -11.00
CA VAL A 4 0.33 -34.25 -11.82
C VAL A 4 1.26 -33.40 -10.97
N ALA A 5 2.53 -33.35 -11.35
CA ALA A 5 3.48 -32.38 -10.81
C ALA A 5 2.91 -31.00 -11.13
N ALA A 6 2.29 -30.38 -10.13
CA ALA A 6 1.77 -29.04 -10.24
C ALA A 6 2.97 -28.08 -10.26
N ASN A 7 3.48 -27.77 -11.46
CA ASN A 7 4.46 -26.72 -11.62
C ASN A 7 3.76 -25.38 -11.36
N ALA A 8 4.12 -24.72 -10.25
CA ALA A 8 3.64 -23.36 -9.99
C ALA A 8 4.13 -22.46 -11.13
N GLU A 9 3.22 -21.71 -11.73
CA GLU A 9 3.54 -20.71 -12.72
C GLU A 9 4.05 -19.44 -12.01
N PHE A 10 5.26 -19.03 -12.34
CA PHE A 10 5.87 -17.83 -11.78
C PHE A 10 6.00 -16.75 -12.85
N ARG A 11 5.43 -15.58 -12.60
CA ARG A 11 5.44 -14.43 -13.52
C ARG A 11 5.94 -13.18 -12.82
N TYR A 12 6.60 -12.30 -13.55
CA TYR A 12 7.08 -11.01 -13.06
C TYR A 12 6.29 -9.88 -13.69
N ALA A 13 6.08 -8.82 -12.92
CA ALA A 13 5.43 -7.60 -13.39
C ALA A 13 6.18 -6.35 -12.93
N GLY A 14 6.20 -5.35 -13.80
CA GLY A 14 6.41 -3.98 -13.40
C GLY A 14 5.08 -3.37 -12.95
N ILE A 15 5.07 -2.65 -11.84
CA ILE A 15 3.86 -2.02 -11.31
C ILE A 15 4.04 -0.51 -11.14
N ALA A 16 2.96 0.22 -11.35
CA ALA A 16 2.88 1.65 -11.07
C ALA A 16 1.45 2.07 -10.76
N GLY A 17 1.28 3.19 -10.05
CA GLY A 17 -0.02 3.75 -9.83
C GLY A 17 -0.10 4.85 -8.78
N PRO A 18 -1.19 5.63 -8.80
CA PRO A 18 -1.45 6.65 -7.80
C PRO A 18 -1.88 6.03 -6.47
N THR A 19 -1.57 6.75 -5.41
CA THR A 19 -1.98 6.44 -4.04
C THR A 19 -2.64 7.66 -3.40
N LEU A 20 -3.63 7.43 -2.55
CA LEU A 20 -4.24 8.45 -1.71
C LEU A 20 -4.04 8.04 -0.26
N THR A 21 -3.20 8.78 0.43
CA THR A 21 -2.83 8.47 1.82
C THR A 21 -3.53 9.41 2.78
N ASN A 22 -4.01 8.85 3.88
CA ASN A 22 -4.54 9.59 5.01
C ASN A 22 -3.88 9.08 6.30
N LEU A 23 -3.47 10.00 7.16
CA LEU A 23 -2.97 9.69 8.50
C LEU A 23 -4.12 9.80 9.49
N SER A 24 -4.55 8.68 10.04
CA SER A 24 -5.61 8.66 11.06
C SER A 24 -4.99 8.83 12.44
N PHE A 25 -5.18 10.01 13.03
CA PHE A 25 -4.77 10.29 14.41
C PHE A 25 -5.82 9.78 15.42
N LYS A 26 -5.37 9.39 16.59
CA LYS A 26 -6.23 8.84 17.66
C LYS A 26 -7.11 9.89 18.34
N GLN A 27 -6.81 11.18 18.16
CA GLN A 27 -7.55 12.31 18.74
C GLN A 27 -7.77 13.40 17.68
N ASP A 28 -8.92 14.09 17.73
CA ASP A 28 -9.36 15.12 16.75
C ASP A 28 -8.63 16.49 16.91
N LEU A 29 -7.38 16.48 17.36
CA LEU A 29 -6.60 17.70 17.57
C LEU A 29 -5.82 18.16 16.34
N VAL A 30 -5.79 17.37 15.27
CA VAL A 30 -5.06 17.67 14.03
C VAL A 30 -5.95 17.38 12.84
N THR A 31 -6.23 18.39 12.04
CA THR A 31 -6.93 18.21 10.76
C THR A 31 -5.93 17.71 9.71
N VAL A 32 -6.18 16.51 9.19
CA VAL A 32 -5.34 15.89 8.16
C VAL A 32 -6.12 15.80 6.87
N SER A 33 -5.57 16.33 5.81
CA SER A 33 -6.11 16.19 4.45
C SER A 33 -5.40 15.08 3.69
N GLN A 34 -6.17 14.31 2.93
CA GLN A 34 -5.64 13.29 2.03
C GLN A 34 -4.64 13.91 1.05
N THR A 35 -3.50 13.27 0.90
CA THR A 35 -2.48 13.73 -0.04
C THR A 35 -2.26 12.67 -1.11
N PRO A 36 -2.30 13.07 -2.40
CA PRO A 36 -1.96 12.17 -3.48
C PRO A 36 -0.47 11.81 -3.41
N GLY A 37 -0.18 10.55 -3.64
CA GLY A 37 1.14 9.99 -3.75
C GLY A 37 1.25 9.11 -4.99
N PHE A 38 2.35 8.41 -5.10
CA PHE A 38 2.66 7.54 -6.22
C PHE A 38 3.42 6.32 -5.73
N GLN A 39 3.17 5.18 -6.36
CA GLN A 39 3.96 3.98 -6.15
C GLN A 39 4.48 3.41 -7.46
N ALA A 40 5.65 2.80 -7.42
CA ALA A 40 6.24 2.05 -8.53
C ALA A 40 7.15 0.94 -8.00
N GLY A 41 7.23 -0.17 -8.73
CA GLY A 41 8.09 -1.27 -8.30
C GLY A 41 7.96 -2.50 -9.16
N VAL A 42 8.37 -3.62 -8.59
CA VAL A 42 8.31 -4.94 -9.22
C VAL A 42 7.52 -5.90 -8.33
N GLN A 43 6.81 -6.81 -8.96
CA GLN A 43 6.01 -7.83 -8.30
C GLN A 43 6.22 -9.18 -8.97
N GLY A 44 6.36 -10.23 -8.18
CA GLY A 44 6.29 -11.63 -8.61
C GLY A 44 4.93 -12.20 -8.22
N GLU A 45 4.32 -12.94 -9.14
CA GLU A 45 3.09 -13.70 -8.93
C GLU A 45 3.41 -15.18 -9.10
N MET A 46 3.09 -15.98 -8.10
CA MET A 46 3.21 -17.43 -8.16
C MET A 46 1.82 -18.03 -8.05
N MET A 47 1.32 -18.63 -9.13
CA MET A 47 0.00 -19.24 -9.18
C MET A 47 0.07 -20.75 -9.07
N PHE A 48 -0.81 -21.35 -8.25
CA PHE A 48 -0.97 -22.78 -8.11
C PHE A 48 -2.00 -23.30 -9.12
N PRO A 49 -1.60 -24.18 -10.05
CA PRO A 49 -2.49 -24.64 -11.11
C PRO A 49 -3.70 -25.39 -10.55
N GLY A 50 -4.84 -25.17 -11.19
CA GLY A 50 -6.10 -25.85 -10.88
C GLY A 50 -6.92 -25.29 -9.74
N LEU A 51 -6.34 -24.51 -8.82
CA LEU A 51 -7.04 -23.96 -7.66
C LEU A 51 -7.39 -22.47 -7.81
N GLY A 52 -6.73 -21.75 -8.71
CA GLY A 52 -6.89 -20.29 -8.83
C GLY A 52 -6.29 -19.49 -7.67
N PHE A 53 -5.58 -20.16 -6.76
CA PHE A 53 -4.86 -19.51 -5.67
C PHE A 53 -3.41 -19.19 -6.07
N GLY A 54 -2.87 -18.14 -5.50
CA GLY A 54 -1.49 -17.71 -5.71
C GLY A 54 -0.97 -16.88 -4.56
N ILE A 55 0.31 -16.56 -4.68
CA ILE A 55 1.03 -15.70 -3.75
C ILE A 55 1.69 -14.59 -4.55
N ASP A 56 1.53 -13.36 -4.09
CA ASP A 56 2.22 -12.18 -4.60
C ASP A 56 3.30 -11.75 -3.63
N LEU A 57 4.47 -11.49 -4.15
CA LEU A 57 5.58 -10.88 -3.44
C LEU A 57 6.13 -9.73 -4.28
N GLY A 58 6.50 -8.60 -3.65
CA GLY A 58 7.00 -7.46 -4.41
C GLY A 58 7.98 -6.61 -3.64
N LEU A 59 8.59 -5.69 -4.38
CA LEU A 59 9.39 -4.60 -3.85
C LEU A 59 8.89 -3.31 -4.51
N ILE A 60 8.26 -2.45 -3.72
CA ILE A 60 7.49 -1.30 -4.20
C ILE A 60 7.99 -0.05 -3.50
N TYR A 61 8.48 0.91 -4.27
CA TYR A 61 8.68 2.26 -3.77
C TYR A 61 7.32 2.96 -3.67
N ASN A 62 7.01 3.52 -2.51
CA ASN A 62 5.78 4.23 -2.22
C ASN A 62 6.08 5.61 -1.67
N MET A 63 5.56 6.63 -2.33
CA MET A 63 5.56 7.99 -1.83
C MET A 63 4.20 8.27 -1.20
N ALA A 64 4.17 8.29 0.11
CA ALA A 64 2.99 8.60 0.90
C ALA A 64 3.13 9.99 1.51
N GLY A 65 2.03 10.71 1.65
CA GLY A 65 2.07 12.04 2.26
C GLY A 65 0.79 12.35 3.01
N ALA A 66 0.89 13.38 3.86
CA ALA A 66 -0.26 14.00 4.49
C ALA A 66 -0.01 15.49 4.63
N LYS A 67 -1.05 16.28 4.41
CA LYS A 67 -1.06 17.69 4.75
C LYS A 67 -1.61 17.82 6.16
N VAL A 68 -0.77 18.28 7.09
CA VAL A 68 -1.10 18.44 8.50
C VAL A 68 -1.25 19.91 8.79
N ASN A 69 -2.45 20.33 9.19
CA ASN A 69 -2.67 21.70 9.63
C ASN A 69 -2.44 21.77 11.15
N LEU A 70 -1.28 22.29 11.52
CA LEU A 70 -0.89 22.51 12.93
C LEU A 70 -1.30 23.92 13.43
N GLY A 71 -1.66 24.84 12.51
CA GLY A 71 -1.94 26.24 12.81
C GLY A 71 -3.28 26.55 13.45
N GLU A 72 -4.23 25.60 13.50
CA GLU A 72 -5.56 25.82 14.09
C GLU A 72 -5.58 25.82 15.62
N LYS A 73 -4.51 25.39 16.27
CA LYS A 73 -4.44 25.29 17.73
C LYS A 73 -3.31 26.18 18.28
N ILE A 74 -3.63 26.94 19.32
CA ILE A 74 -2.75 27.92 19.99
C ILE A 74 -1.41 27.32 20.42
N ILE A 75 -1.39 26.03 20.82
CA ILE A 75 -0.17 25.33 21.28
C ILE A 75 0.87 25.21 20.18
N TRP A 76 0.46 25.02 18.93
CA TRP A 76 1.35 24.86 17.79
C TRP A 76 1.68 26.21 17.14
N GLN A 77 0.72 27.11 17.10
CA GLN A 77 0.87 28.46 16.58
C GLN A 77 1.89 29.28 17.37
N SER A 78 1.93 29.11 18.70
CA SER A 78 2.91 29.80 19.58
C SER A 78 4.35 29.37 19.34
N GLN A 79 4.59 28.22 18.64
CA GLN A 79 5.92 27.70 18.27
C GLN A 79 6.27 27.92 16.80
N GLY A 80 5.42 28.63 16.05
CA GLY A 80 5.70 28.98 14.64
C GLY A 80 5.35 27.87 13.64
N TYR A 81 4.62 26.82 14.03
CA TYR A 81 4.16 25.79 13.11
C TYR A 81 2.86 26.19 12.41
N GLY A 82 2.83 26.00 11.09
CA GLY A 82 1.69 26.30 10.22
C GLY A 82 1.18 25.04 9.50
N ASP A 83 0.84 25.21 8.23
CA ASP A 83 0.48 24.12 7.32
C ASP A 83 1.74 23.36 6.88
N GLU A 84 1.96 22.18 7.45
CA GLU A 84 3.12 21.33 7.14
C GLU A 84 2.70 20.20 6.19
N ARG A 85 3.43 20.06 5.06
CA ARG A 85 3.30 18.91 4.17
C ARG A 85 4.36 17.88 4.51
N ILE A 86 3.92 16.74 5.02
CA ILE A 86 4.78 15.61 5.37
C ILE A 86 4.78 14.64 4.18
N MET A 87 5.96 14.37 3.63
CA MET A 87 6.16 13.37 2.59
C MET A 87 7.00 12.24 3.18
N LEU A 88 6.53 11.01 3.03
CA LEU A 88 7.18 9.78 3.46
C LEU A 88 7.57 8.98 2.23
N HIS A 89 8.83 8.63 2.14
CA HIS A 89 9.37 7.76 1.11
C HIS A 89 9.60 6.40 1.74
N GLN A 90 8.87 5.39 1.28
CA GLN A 90 8.85 4.06 1.87
C GLN A 90 9.16 3.01 0.81
N ILE A 91 9.81 1.94 1.22
CA ILE A 91 9.90 0.70 0.46
C ILE A 91 8.93 -0.28 1.09
N ASN A 92 7.95 -0.72 0.32
CA ASN A 92 6.95 -1.69 0.73
C ASN A 92 7.29 -3.06 0.17
N ILE A 93 7.19 -4.06 1.03
CA ILE A 93 7.37 -5.48 0.71
C ILE A 93 6.01 -6.15 0.98
N PRO A 94 5.10 -6.20 -0.02
CA PRO A 94 3.83 -6.89 0.10
C PRO A 94 4.03 -8.40 0.08
N PHE A 95 3.28 -9.09 0.92
CA PHE A 95 3.10 -10.52 0.90
C PHE A 95 1.62 -10.84 0.88
N HIS A 96 1.05 -11.07 -0.30
CA HIS A 96 -0.38 -11.23 -0.45
C HIS A 96 -0.74 -12.63 -0.92
N LEU A 97 -1.83 -13.16 -0.37
CA LEU A 97 -2.54 -14.27 -0.95
C LEU A 97 -3.48 -13.73 -2.04
N ARG A 98 -3.50 -14.41 -3.18
CA ARG A 98 -4.33 -14.06 -4.34
C ARG A 98 -5.27 -15.20 -4.66
N PHE A 99 -6.49 -14.83 -5.04
CA PHE A 99 -7.43 -15.73 -5.67
C PHE A 99 -7.87 -15.13 -7.01
N LYS A 100 -7.55 -15.84 -8.09
CA LYS A 100 -7.92 -15.46 -9.46
C LYS A 100 -8.98 -16.46 -9.96
N TYR A 101 -10.09 -15.95 -10.45
CA TYR A 101 -11.12 -16.77 -11.01
C TYR A 101 -10.80 -17.08 -12.48
N THR A 102 -10.49 -18.36 -12.77
CA THR A 102 -10.01 -18.84 -14.08
C THR A 102 -10.96 -19.82 -14.76
N ARG A 103 -12.23 -19.87 -14.34
CA ARG A 103 -13.24 -20.81 -14.89
C ARG A 103 -14.32 -20.06 -15.65
N LEU A 104 -13.92 -19.22 -16.61
CA LEU A 104 -14.83 -18.39 -17.40
C LEU A 104 -15.12 -18.96 -18.80
N GLY A 105 -14.78 -20.25 -19.04
CA GLY A 105 -15.08 -20.92 -20.31
C GLY A 105 -14.28 -20.38 -21.50
N GLY A 106 -13.04 -19.93 -21.28
CA GLY A 106 -12.14 -19.37 -22.30
C GLY A 106 -12.10 -17.85 -22.33
N LEU A 107 -12.92 -17.17 -21.52
CA LEU A 107 -12.84 -15.71 -21.33
C LEU A 107 -11.66 -15.31 -20.45
N GLU A 108 -11.11 -16.24 -19.66
CA GLU A 108 -9.99 -16.01 -18.75
C GLU A 108 -8.71 -15.52 -19.45
N ASP A 109 -8.56 -15.78 -20.75
CA ASP A 109 -7.46 -15.30 -21.58
C ASP A 109 -7.55 -13.79 -21.85
N TYR A 110 -8.77 -13.24 -21.82
CA TYR A 110 -9.03 -11.83 -22.08
C TYR A 110 -9.37 -11.05 -20.82
N PHE A 111 -10.04 -11.71 -19.88
CA PHE A 111 -10.51 -11.07 -18.65
C PHE A 111 -10.56 -12.08 -17.51
N ALA A 112 -9.80 -11.87 -16.45
CA ALA A 112 -9.85 -12.68 -15.25
C ALA A 112 -9.92 -11.81 -13.99
N PRO A 113 -11.04 -11.81 -13.26
CA PRO A 113 -11.15 -11.10 -12.00
C PRO A 113 -10.34 -11.80 -10.92
N PHE A 114 -9.75 -11.00 -10.02
CA PHE A 114 -9.01 -11.52 -8.89
C PHE A 114 -9.23 -10.66 -7.64
N VAL A 115 -9.05 -11.28 -6.49
CA VAL A 115 -8.97 -10.62 -5.19
C VAL A 115 -7.65 -10.99 -4.54
N TYR A 116 -7.13 -10.11 -3.72
CA TYR A 116 -5.90 -10.37 -2.99
C TYR A 116 -5.90 -9.67 -1.64
N GLY A 117 -5.09 -10.17 -0.73
CA GLY A 117 -4.92 -9.55 0.57
C GLY A 117 -3.82 -10.21 1.38
N GLY A 118 -3.28 -9.45 2.31
CA GLY A 118 -2.20 -9.90 3.18
C GLY A 118 -1.41 -8.76 3.81
N PRO A 119 -0.36 -9.08 4.55
CA PRO A 119 0.49 -8.10 5.19
C PRO A 119 1.37 -7.34 4.20
N ASP A 120 1.56 -6.05 4.48
CA ASP A 120 2.51 -5.15 3.83
C ASP A 120 3.53 -4.68 4.86
N PHE A 121 4.80 -4.95 4.60
CA PHE A 121 5.91 -4.46 5.40
C PHE A 121 6.47 -3.22 4.73
N SER A 122 6.45 -2.08 5.43
CA SER A 122 6.94 -0.80 4.93
C SER A 122 8.18 -0.38 5.70
N ILE A 123 9.23 -0.02 4.99
CA ILE A 123 10.48 0.50 5.55
C ILE A 123 10.61 1.96 5.12
N LEU A 124 10.75 2.87 6.08
CA LEU A 124 10.95 4.29 5.81
C LEU A 124 12.39 4.53 5.35
N VAL A 125 12.55 5.02 4.12
CA VAL A 125 13.87 5.32 3.54
C VAL A 125 14.15 6.81 3.46
N GLY A 126 13.12 7.67 3.59
CA GLY A 126 13.25 9.12 3.60
C GLY A 126 11.98 9.81 4.06
N HIS A 127 12.13 11.00 4.60
CA HIS A 127 11.01 11.86 5.02
C HIS A 127 11.36 13.33 4.90
N SER A 128 10.34 14.18 4.75
CA SER A 128 10.51 15.64 4.89
C SER A 128 10.92 15.97 6.33
N LYS A 129 11.78 16.94 6.47
CA LYS A 129 12.21 17.43 7.80
C LYS A 129 11.02 18.14 8.46
N CYS A 130 10.51 17.57 9.54
CA CYS A 130 9.55 18.21 10.42
C CYS A 130 10.02 17.96 11.86
N ASP A 131 10.46 19.01 12.55
CA ASP A 131 11.04 18.90 13.90
C ASP A 131 10.00 18.52 14.98
N ALA A 132 8.72 18.67 14.68
CA ALA A 132 7.61 18.37 15.58
C ALA A 132 7.26 16.87 15.65
N ILE A 133 7.71 16.04 14.68
CA ILE A 133 7.25 14.66 14.52
C ILE A 133 8.45 13.70 14.52
N LYS A 134 8.30 12.60 15.26
CA LYS A 134 9.24 11.49 15.26
C LYS A 134 8.71 10.37 14.36
N PHE A 135 9.49 9.98 13.36
CA PHE A 135 9.12 8.96 12.39
C PHE A 135 9.51 7.57 12.89
N ALA A 136 8.65 6.60 12.67
CA ALA A 136 8.99 5.19 12.87
C ALA A 136 9.79 4.68 11.68
N GLY A 137 10.82 3.88 11.91
CA GLY A 137 11.68 3.34 10.84
C GLY A 137 10.99 2.28 9.96
N GLY A 138 9.82 1.78 10.38
CA GLY A 138 9.01 0.82 9.64
C GLY A 138 7.57 0.79 10.11
N ASP A 139 6.70 0.29 9.24
CA ASP A 139 5.26 0.15 9.47
C ASP A 139 4.79 -1.22 8.95
N LEU A 140 3.81 -1.80 9.64
CA LEU A 140 3.11 -3.00 9.21
C LEU A 140 1.67 -2.62 8.88
N GLY A 141 1.24 -2.94 7.67
CA GLY A 141 -0.12 -2.78 7.20
C GLY A 141 -0.76 -4.11 6.84
N LEU A 142 -2.09 -4.10 6.74
CA LEU A 142 -2.88 -5.15 6.14
C LEU A 142 -3.56 -4.58 4.91
N THR A 143 -3.38 -5.21 3.76
CA THR A 143 -3.96 -4.79 2.49
C THR A 143 -5.02 -5.78 2.04
N ALA A 144 -6.12 -5.26 1.50
CA ALA A 144 -7.10 -6.02 0.75
C ALA A 144 -7.43 -5.26 -0.54
N GLY A 145 -7.55 -6.01 -1.64
CA GLY A 145 -7.79 -5.43 -2.95
C GLY A 145 -8.52 -6.37 -3.89
N ILE A 146 -9.09 -5.75 -4.91
CA ILE A 146 -9.75 -6.42 -6.03
C ILE A 146 -9.19 -5.89 -7.34
N GLY A 147 -9.22 -6.71 -8.37
CA GLY A 147 -8.74 -6.31 -9.69
C GLY A 147 -9.17 -7.27 -10.79
N PHE A 148 -8.71 -6.97 -11.97
CA PHE A 148 -8.89 -7.83 -13.12
C PHE A 148 -7.63 -7.85 -13.97
N GLU A 149 -7.36 -9.01 -14.53
CA GLU A 149 -6.31 -9.23 -15.51
C GLU A 149 -6.90 -9.14 -16.92
N LEU A 150 -6.21 -8.42 -17.79
CA LEU A 150 -6.57 -8.22 -19.20
C LEU A 150 -5.47 -8.79 -20.08
N TRP A 151 -5.87 -9.59 -21.06
CA TRP A 151 -4.96 -10.19 -22.07
C TRP A 151 -3.75 -10.87 -21.46
N ARG A 152 -3.89 -11.47 -20.26
CA ARG A 152 -2.83 -12.15 -19.49
C ARG A 152 -1.64 -11.30 -19.06
N ASN A 153 -1.43 -10.13 -19.65
CA ASN A 153 -0.27 -9.28 -19.42
C ASN A 153 -0.58 -8.06 -18.55
N TRP A 154 -1.78 -7.50 -18.64
CA TRP A 154 -2.16 -6.31 -17.93
C TRP A 154 -3.03 -6.64 -16.73
N GLN A 155 -2.71 -6.06 -15.58
CA GLN A 155 -3.60 -6.10 -14.43
C GLN A 155 -3.90 -4.69 -13.96
N VAL A 156 -5.18 -4.44 -13.64
CA VAL A 156 -5.65 -3.21 -12.99
C VAL A 156 -6.30 -3.61 -11.69
N SER A 157 -5.90 -2.99 -10.60
CA SER A 157 -6.43 -3.31 -9.27
C SER A 157 -6.56 -2.08 -8.39
N GLY A 158 -7.58 -2.12 -7.54
CA GLY A 158 -7.78 -1.18 -6.44
C GLY A 158 -7.61 -1.89 -5.10
N SER A 159 -6.94 -1.26 -4.17
CA SER A 159 -6.74 -1.80 -2.83
C SER A 159 -6.83 -0.74 -1.75
N TYR A 160 -7.09 -1.22 -0.56
CA TYR A 160 -7.06 -0.43 0.65
C TYR A 160 -6.11 -1.07 1.67
N THR A 161 -5.22 -0.26 2.24
CA THR A 161 -4.26 -0.68 3.26
C THR A 161 -4.60 -0.06 4.60
N TRP A 162 -4.73 -0.89 5.61
CA TRP A 162 -4.87 -0.51 7.03
C TRP A 162 -3.52 -0.61 7.71
N GLY A 163 -2.95 0.52 8.15
CA GLY A 163 -1.77 0.51 9.01
C GLY A 163 -2.10 -0.10 10.38
N MET A 164 -1.42 -1.16 10.73
CA MET A 164 -1.58 -1.86 12.01
C MET A 164 -0.68 -1.28 13.08
N THR A 165 0.50 -0.81 12.69
CA THR A 165 1.47 -0.15 13.56
C THR A 165 1.40 1.37 13.43
N TYR A 166 2.11 2.06 14.31
CA TYR A 166 2.13 3.52 14.32
C TYR A 166 3.30 4.02 13.46
N ALA A 167 2.98 4.61 12.32
CA ALA A 167 3.99 5.19 11.41
C ALA A 167 4.63 6.47 11.96
N LEU A 168 3.92 7.20 12.83
CA LEU A 168 4.33 8.48 13.38
C LEU A 168 4.06 8.56 14.89
N LYS A 169 4.97 9.23 15.62
CA LYS A 169 4.80 9.62 17.02
C LYS A 169 5.15 11.10 17.18
N THR A 170 4.36 11.84 17.92
CA THR A 170 4.63 13.25 18.20
C THR A 170 5.60 13.38 19.37
N LYS A 171 6.57 14.29 19.28
CA LYS A 171 7.55 14.53 20.35
C LYS A 171 6.96 15.22 21.60
N LEU A 172 5.91 16.02 21.41
CA LEU A 172 5.35 16.90 22.44
C LEU A 172 4.22 16.29 23.27
N LEU A 173 3.57 15.24 22.76
CA LEU A 173 2.43 14.59 23.42
C LEU A 173 2.63 13.07 23.38
N GLN A 174 2.74 12.41 24.53
CA GLN A 174 3.11 10.99 24.65
C GLN A 174 2.11 10.00 24.03
N ASP A 175 0.85 10.41 23.76
CA ASP A 175 -0.22 9.55 23.22
C ASP A 175 -0.63 9.89 21.79
N TYR A 176 0.12 10.73 21.08
CA TYR A 176 -0.18 11.15 19.71
C TYR A 176 0.51 10.23 18.69
N SER A 177 -0.23 9.22 18.27
CA SER A 177 0.23 8.27 17.25
C SER A 177 -0.75 8.20 16.09
N ALA A 178 -0.25 8.19 14.87
CA ALA A 178 -1.05 8.08 13.65
C ALA A 178 -0.86 6.74 12.97
N ARG A 179 -1.96 6.16 12.51
CA ARG A 179 -1.97 4.97 11.65
C ARG A 179 -2.10 5.40 10.21
N ASN A 180 -1.34 4.76 9.35
CA ASN A 180 -1.42 4.98 7.91
C ASN A 180 -2.68 4.30 7.35
N ARG A 181 -3.43 5.01 6.51
CA ARG A 181 -4.56 4.49 5.73
C ARG A 181 -4.38 4.92 4.30
N GLN A 182 -4.35 3.97 3.38
CA GLN A 182 -4.01 4.25 1.99
C GLN A 182 -4.96 3.56 1.04
N TRP A 183 -5.52 4.34 0.11
CA TRP A 183 -6.13 3.84 -1.11
C TRP A 183 -5.09 3.79 -2.21
N THR A 184 -5.12 2.72 -2.98
CA THR A 184 -4.17 2.51 -4.06
C THR A 184 -4.90 2.05 -5.31
N LEU A 185 -4.64 2.71 -6.43
CA LEU A 185 -4.95 2.19 -7.76
C LEU A 185 -3.64 1.75 -8.40
N ARG A 186 -3.60 0.53 -8.90
CA ARG A 186 -2.37 -0.10 -9.42
C ARG A 186 -2.60 -0.65 -10.82
N VAL A 187 -1.66 -0.37 -11.70
CA VAL A 187 -1.53 -1.03 -13.00
C VAL A 187 -0.25 -1.87 -12.97
N ALA A 188 -0.33 -3.09 -13.41
CA ALA A 188 0.79 -4.01 -13.54
C ALA A 188 0.89 -4.53 -14.98
N TYR A 189 2.11 -4.69 -15.46
CA TYR A 189 2.40 -5.33 -16.73
C TYR A 189 3.32 -6.53 -16.50
N PHE A 190 2.85 -7.71 -16.90
CA PHE A 190 3.56 -8.98 -16.78
C PHE A 190 4.36 -9.27 -18.03
N PHE A 191 5.59 -9.71 -17.82
CA PHE A 191 6.55 -10.08 -18.86
C PHE A 191 6.49 -11.56 -19.18
#